data_3ec509edd014db4913d8ad82795ccc2a
#
_entry.id   3ec509edd014db4913d8ad82795ccc2a
#
_cell.length_a   1.000
_cell.length_b   1.000
_cell.length_c   1.000
_cell.angle_alpha   90.00
_cell.angle_beta   90.00
_cell.angle_gamma   90.00
#
_symmetry.space_group_name_H-M   'P 1'
#
loop_
_entity.id
_entity.type
_entity.pdbx_description
1 polymer ?
#
loop_
_entity_poly.entity_id
_entity_poly.type
_entity_poly.pdbx_seq_one_letter_code
_entity_poly.pdbx_strand_id
1 'polypeptide(L)'
;MKVQDILAEKGSEVISVHEEKTVFEAMGIFAKNKVGSLLVLNENNDTVGIIGARDVLMEALRTCEGIKKTKVKEIMTREIIVGAPEDNLEDVEKIMTVNRIRHLPIVKQKQICGIISIGDVVKAQLQDLHVENKYLKDYVSGKYPA
;
A
#
# COMPACT_ATOMS: atom_id res chain seq x y z
N MET A 1 6.41 -17.03 -6.10
CA MET A 1 5.17 -16.51 -5.46
C MET A 1 4.64 -15.35 -6.28
N LYS A 2 3.34 -15.30 -6.45
CA LYS A 2 2.65 -14.26 -7.22
C LYS A 2 1.83 -13.36 -6.30
N VAL A 3 1.45 -12.21 -6.82
CA VAL A 3 0.58 -11.25 -6.11
C VAL A 3 -0.69 -11.91 -5.60
N GLN A 4 -1.32 -12.75 -6.43
CA GLN A 4 -2.55 -13.44 -6.04
C GLN A 4 -2.38 -14.31 -4.80
N ASP A 5 -1.19 -14.87 -4.58
CA ASP A 5 -0.90 -15.69 -3.40
C ASP A 5 -0.88 -14.84 -2.13
N ILE A 6 -0.32 -13.64 -2.24
CA ILE A 6 -0.31 -12.67 -1.12
C ILE A 6 -1.74 -12.23 -0.80
N LEU A 7 -2.53 -11.90 -1.81
CA LEU A 7 -3.91 -11.47 -1.61
C LEU A 7 -4.79 -12.57 -1.03
N ALA A 8 -4.54 -13.83 -1.39
CA ALA A 8 -5.27 -14.97 -0.85
C ALA A 8 -5.04 -15.11 0.66
N GLU A 9 -3.83 -14.82 1.14
CA GLU A 9 -3.47 -14.88 2.56
C GLU A 9 -3.87 -13.61 3.32
N LYS A 10 -3.54 -12.45 2.75
CA LYS A 10 -3.79 -11.15 3.37
C LYS A 10 -5.27 -10.75 3.35
N GLY A 11 -5.98 -11.16 2.30
CA GLY A 11 -7.31 -10.66 1.99
C GLY A 11 -7.28 -9.54 0.97
N SER A 12 -8.43 -9.27 0.40
CA SER A 12 -8.61 -8.31 -0.69
C SER A 12 -9.37 -7.04 -0.26
N GLU A 13 -9.49 -6.82 1.05
CA GLU A 13 -10.14 -5.63 1.56
C GLU A 13 -9.36 -4.38 1.19
N VAL A 14 -10.03 -3.39 0.65
CA VAL A 14 -9.44 -2.12 0.25
C VAL A 14 -10.21 -0.99 0.92
N ILE A 15 -9.48 -0.17 1.67
CA ILE A 15 -10.08 0.99 2.35
C ILE A 15 -9.99 2.18 1.40
N SER A 16 -11.07 2.92 1.31
CA SER A 16 -11.18 4.06 0.40
C SER A 16 -11.71 5.30 1.11
N VAL A 17 -11.57 6.44 0.43
CA VAL A 17 -12.09 7.73 0.88
C VAL A 17 -12.65 8.47 -0.34
N HIS A 18 -13.72 9.23 -0.15
CA HIS A 18 -14.29 10.04 -1.21
C HIS A 18 -13.40 11.26 -1.48
N GLU A 19 -13.26 11.65 -2.74
CA GLU A 19 -12.37 12.74 -3.16
C GLU A 19 -12.73 14.10 -2.56
N GLU A 20 -13.99 14.31 -2.21
CA GLU A 20 -14.47 15.55 -1.62
C GLU A 20 -14.28 15.63 -0.10
N LYS A 21 -13.86 14.55 0.53
CA LYS A 21 -13.54 14.53 1.95
C LYS A 21 -12.29 15.36 2.22
N THR A 22 -12.19 15.90 3.42
CA THR A 22 -11.01 16.66 3.81
C THR A 22 -9.84 15.74 4.16
N VAL A 23 -8.63 16.28 4.12
CA VAL A 23 -7.43 15.57 4.55
C VAL A 23 -7.55 15.16 6.01
N PHE A 24 -8.15 15.99 6.84
CA PHE A 24 -8.40 15.65 8.25
C PHE A 24 -9.31 14.42 8.40
N GLU A 25 -10.37 14.34 7.60
CA GLU A 25 -11.24 13.16 7.60
C GLU A 25 -10.49 11.91 7.13
N ALA A 26 -9.62 12.04 6.13
CA ALA A 26 -8.78 10.94 5.68
C ALA A 26 -7.84 10.45 6.80
N MET A 27 -7.29 11.38 7.59
CA MET A 27 -6.45 11.03 8.75
C MET A 27 -7.19 10.12 9.72
N GLY A 28 -8.47 10.40 9.96
CA GLY A 28 -9.30 9.56 10.82
C GLY A 28 -9.46 8.14 10.26
N ILE A 29 -9.61 8.02 8.95
CA ILE A 29 -9.71 6.71 8.29
C ILE A 29 -8.40 5.93 8.42
N PHE A 30 -7.26 6.59 8.19
CA PHE A 30 -5.95 5.97 8.38
C PHE A 30 -5.79 5.42 9.81
N ALA A 31 -6.11 6.25 10.80
CA ALA A 31 -5.96 5.90 12.20
C ALA A 31 -6.87 4.72 12.60
N LYS A 32 -8.11 4.74 12.13
CA LYS A 32 -9.09 3.71 12.46
C LYS A 32 -8.74 2.36 11.85
N ASN A 33 -8.26 2.35 10.61
CA ASN A 33 -8.04 1.12 9.84
C ASN A 33 -6.60 0.63 9.85
N LYS A 34 -5.67 1.41 10.38
CA LYS A 34 -4.23 1.06 10.46
C LYS A 34 -3.63 0.69 9.10
N VAL A 35 -4.01 1.45 8.08
CA VAL A 35 -3.50 1.25 6.70
C VAL A 35 -2.56 2.37 6.33
N GLY A 36 -1.71 2.14 5.33
CA GLY A 36 -0.74 3.13 4.86
C GLY A 36 -1.17 3.90 3.62
N SER A 37 -2.26 3.47 2.98
CA SER A 37 -2.80 4.14 1.80
C SER A 37 -4.31 3.95 1.72
N LEU A 38 -4.97 4.89 1.04
CA LEU A 38 -6.41 4.83 0.77
C LEU A 38 -6.60 5.04 -0.73
N LEU A 39 -7.50 4.29 -1.32
CA LEU A 39 -7.98 4.59 -2.66
C LEU A 39 -8.94 5.79 -2.55
N VAL A 40 -8.89 6.65 -3.55
CA VAL A 40 -9.77 7.82 -3.62
C VAL A 40 -10.82 7.58 -4.68
N LEU A 41 -12.07 7.72 -4.29
CA LEU A 41 -13.21 7.46 -5.16
C LEU A 41 -13.96 8.75 -5.49
N ASN A 42 -14.54 8.80 -6.69
CA ASN A 42 -15.44 9.89 -7.08
C ASN A 42 -16.90 9.53 -6.73
N GLU A 43 -17.84 10.39 -7.11
CA GLU A 43 -19.28 10.17 -6.86
C GLU A 43 -19.83 8.89 -7.50
N ASN A 44 -19.21 8.42 -8.58
CA ASN A 44 -19.61 7.18 -9.25
C ASN A 44 -18.92 5.95 -8.69
N ASN A 45 -18.16 6.11 -7.59
CA ASN A 45 -17.34 5.06 -6.98
C ASN A 45 -16.22 4.55 -7.90
N ASP A 46 -15.82 5.35 -8.87
CA ASP A 46 -14.63 5.07 -9.66
C ASP A 46 -13.38 5.50 -8.89
N THR A 47 -12.32 4.72 -9.00
CA THR A 47 -11.04 5.08 -8.40
C THR A 47 -10.39 6.18 -9.23
N VAL A 48 -10.18 7.35 -8.61
CA VAL A 48 -9.60 8.52 -9.28
C VAL A 48 -8.22 8.90 -8.76
N GLY A 49 -7.78 8.26 -7.70
CA GLY A 49 -6.46 8.54 -7.12
C GLY A 49 -6.13 7.62 -5.98
N ILE A 50 -4.97 7.85 -5.41
CA ILE A 50 -4.50 7.18 -4.19
C ILE A 50 -3.87 8.23 -3.29
N ILE A 51 -4.08 8.11 -1.98
CA ILE A 51 -3.47 8.99 -1.00
C ILE A 51 -2.74 8.14 0.03
N GLY A 52 -1.47 8.45 0.30
CA GLY A 52 -0.69 7.79 1.31
C GLY A 52 -0.61 8.60 2.60
N ALA A 53 -0.26 7.95 3.68
CA ALA A 53 -0.06 8.62 4.96
C ALA A 53 1.02 9.70 4.85
N ARG A 54 2.03 9.50 4.00
CA ARG A 54 3.06 10.49 3.75
C ARG A 54 2.52 11.76 3.10
N ASP A 55 1.56 11.64 2.17
CA ASP A 55 0.93 12.79 1.52
C ASP A 55 0.24 13.65 2.56
N VAL A 56 -0.44 13.02 3.50
CA VAL A 56 -1.11 13.70 4.61
C VAL A 56 -0.10 14.42 5.50
N LEU A 57 1.00 13.73 5.84
CA LEU A 57 2.05 14.30 6.66
C LEU A 57 2.67 15.54 5.99
N MET A 58 2.97 15.47 4.70
CA MET A 58 3.53 16.59 3.96
C MET A 58 2.57 17.77 3.89
N GLU A 59 1.28 17.50 3.73
CA GLU A 59 0.27 18.55 3.73
C GLU A 59 0.14 19.21 5.11
N ALA A 60 0.20 18.44 6.18
CA ALA A 60 0.16 18.96 7.54
C ALA A 60 1.36 19.86 7.84
N LEU A 61 2.55 19.52 7.30
CA LEU A 61 3.73 20.38 7.42
C LEU A 61 3.60 21.68 6.63
N ARG A 62 2.93 21.61 5.47
CA ARG A 62 2.72 22.79 4.63
C ARG A 62 1.69 23.75 5.24
N THR A 63 0.61 23.22 5.81
CA THR A 63 -0.48 24.02 6.35
C THR A 63 -1.20 23.30 7.48
N CYS A 64 -0.70 23.45 8.73
CA CYS A 64 -1.27 22.72 9.85
C CYS A 64 -2.75 23.07 10.11
N GLU A 65 -3.22 24.25 9.83
CA GLU A 65 -4.63 24.62 9.98
C GLU A 65 -5.46 24.24 8.75
N GLY A 66 -4.84 24.18 7.58
CA GLY A 66 -5.53 23.94 6.31
C GLY A 66 -6.00 22.52 6.11
N ILE A 67 -5.48 21.51 6.86
CA ILE A 67 -5.87 20.11 6.69
C ILE A 67 -7.37 19.86 6.86
N LYS A 68 -8.06 20.71 7.62
CA LYS A 68 -9.51 20.64 7.81
C LYS A 68 -10.29 21.26 6.63
N LYS A 69 -9.60 21.97 5.74
CA LYS A 69 -10.20 22.63 4.57
C LYS A 69 -9.72 22.01 3.26
N THR A 70 -8.50 21.46 3.24
CA THR A 70 -7.95 20.84 2.05
C THR A 70 -8.68 19.54 1.76
N LYS A 71 -9.16 19.38 0.54
CA LYS A 71 -9.82 18.15 0.11
C LYS A 71 -8.80 17.13 -0.35
N VAL A 72 -9.13 15.86 -0.18
CA VAL A 72 -8.28 14.73 -0.60
C VAL A 72 -7.89 14.86 -2.07
N LYS A 73 -8.82 15.26 -2.94
CA LYS A 73 -8.54 15.42 -4.38
C LYS A 73 -7.45 16.44 -4.69
N GLU A 74 -7.16 17.36 -3.77
CA GLU A 74 -6.14 18.39 -3.98
C GLU A 74 -4.72 17.85 -3.77
N ILE A 75 -4.56 16.78 -3.00
CA ILE A 75 -3.23 16.22 -2.67
C ILE A 75 -3.02 14.78 -3.13
N MET A 76 -4.05 14.10 -3.59
CA MET A 76 -3.93 12.70 -4.04
C MET A 76 -3.05 12.57 -5.27
N THR A 77 -2.47 11.38 -5.44
CA THR A 77 -1.79 11.01 -6.67
C THR A 77 -2.84 10.51 -7.66
N ARG A 78 -2.92 11.14 -8.83
CA ARG A 78 -3.90 10.81 -9.88
C ARG A 78 -3.41 9.72 -10.82
N GLU A 79 -2.13 9.71 -11.12
CA GLU A 79 -1.52 8.68 -11.99
C GLU A 79 -1.21 7.46 -11.13
N ILE A 80 -2.18 6.54 -11.04
CA ILE A 80 -2.04 5.34 -10.23
C ILE A 80 -1.27 4.29 -11.02
N ILE A 81 -0.18 3.80 -10.45
CA ILE A 81 0.54 2.66 -10.97
C ILE A 81 -0.09 1.42 -10.38
N VAL A 82 -0.41 0.45 -11.23
CA VAL A 82 -1.13 -0.77 -10.82
C VAL A 82 -0.36 -2.02 -11.23
N GLY A 83 -0.64 -3.11 -10.54
CA GLY A 83 -0.17 -4.44 -10.88
C GLY A 83 -1.33 -5.38 -11.18
N ALA A 84 -1.00 -6.62 -11.50
CA ALA A 84 -1.97 -7.67 -11.81
C ALA A 84 -1.78 -8.86 -10.85
N PRO A 85 -2.85 -9.67 -10.63
CA PRO A 85 -2.74 -10.83 -9.74
C PRO A 85 -1.67 -11.84 -10.14
N GLU A 86 -1.43 -11.99 -11.43
CA GLU A 86 -0.45 -12.93 -11.99
C GLU A 86 0.99 -12.42 -11.98
N ASP A 87 1.21 -11.16 -11.60
CA ASP A 87 2.58 -10.61 -11.49
C ASP A 87 3.36 -11.35 -10.42
N ASN A 88 4.65 -11.59 -10.68
CA ASN A 88 5.50 -12.19 -9.67
C ASN A 88 6.11 -11.11 -8.75
N LEU A 89 6.59 -11.54 -7.59
CA LEU A 89 7.10 -10.61 -6.58
C LEU A 89 8.30 -9.80 -7.05
N GLU A 90 9.15 -10.38 -7.89
CA GLU A 90 10.32 -9.68 -8.41
C GLU A 90 9.91 -8.48 -9.26
N ASP A 91 8.88 -8.66 -10.09
CA ASP A 91 8.36 -7.57 -10.92
C ASP A 91 7.71 -6.48 -10.07
N VAL A 92 6.97 -6.88 -9.03
CA VAL A 92 6.36 -5.93 -8.09
C VAL A 92 7.44 -5.10 -7.38
N GLU A 93 8.52 -5.75 -6.93
CA GLU A 93 9.65 -5.04 -6.31
C GLU A 93 10.25 -4.01 -7.24
N LYS A 94 10.45 -4.37 -8.50
CA LYS A 94 10.99 -3.45 -9.51
C LYS A 94 10.07 -2.26 -9.71
N ILE A 95 8.77 -2.51 -9.83
CA ILE A 95 7.77 -1.43 -9.98
C ILE A 95 7.83 -0.48 -8.80
N MET A 96 7.83 -1.01 -7.59
CA MET A 96 7.88 -0.20 -6.38
C MET A 96 9.18 0.59 -6.26
N THR A 97 10.31 -0.04 -6.57
CA THR A 97 11.63 0.58 -6.47
C THR A 97 11.81 1.68 -7.51
N VAL A 98 11.49 1.38 -8.77
CA VAL A 98 11.66 2.33 -9.88
C VAL A 98 10.76 3.55 -9.70
N ASN A 99 9.53 3.32 -9.27
CA ASN A 99 8.54 4.39 -9.12
C ASN A 99 8.51 5.01 -7.72
N ARG A 100 9.34 4.50 -6.79
CA ARG A 100 9.43 4.98 -5.41
C ARG A 100 8.08 4.99 -4.71
N ILE A 101 7.33 3.90 -4.88
CA ILE A 101 6.03 3.72 -4.24
C ILE A 101 6.09 2.54 -3.28
N ARG A 102 5.29 2.60 -2.23
CA ARG A 102 5.22 1.56 -1.18
C ARG A 102 3.92 0.76 -1.21
N HIS A 103 2.98 1.16 -2.03
CA HIS A 103 1.68 0.52 -2.16
C HIS A 103 1.35 0.40 -3.64
N LEU A 104 0.92 -0.78 -4.04
CA LEU A 104 0.59 -1.08 -5.42
C LEU A 104 -0.84 -1.64 -5.47
N PRO A 105 -1.79 -0.86 -6.00
CA PRO A 105 -3.13 -1.37 -6.26
C PRO A 105 -3.07 -2.46 -7.32
N ILE A 106 -3.84 -3.51 -7.13
CA ILE A 106 -3.89 -4.65 -8.03
C ILE A 106 -5.22 -4.63 -8.78
N VAL A 107 -5.14 -4.70 -10.10
CA VAL A 107 -6.30 -4.62 -10.98
C VAL A 107 -6.55 -5.96 -11.63
N LYS A 108 -7.80 -6.41 -11.61
CA LYS A 108 -8.30 -7.57 -12.32
C LYS A 108 -9.60 -7.18 -13.02
N GLN A 109 -9.67 -7.44 -14.33
CA GLN A 109 -10.88 -7.11 -15.11
C GLN A 109 -11.32 -5.64 -14.93
N LYS A 110 -10.35 -4.72 -15.01
CA LYS A 110 -10.55 -3.26 -14.89
C LYS A 110 -11.04 -2.79 -13.51
N GLN A 111 -10.95 -3.64 -12.50
CA GLN A 111 -11.35 -3.29 -11.13
C GLN A 111 -10.21 -3.55 -10.16
N ILE A 112 -10.11 -2.69 -9.14
CA ILE A 112 -9.15 -2.90 -8.06
C ILE A 112 -9.63 -4.08 -7.23
N CYS A 113 -8.77 -5.09 -7.10
CA CYS A 113 -9.09 -6.29 -6.31
C CYS A 113 -8.26 -6.40 -5.03
N GLY A 114 -7.36 -5.47 -4.78
CA GLY A 114 -6.56 -5.46 -3.57
C GLY A 114 -5.43 -4.44 -3.65
N ILE A 115 -4.68 -4.31 -2.57
CA ILE A 115 -3.47 -3.46 -2.52
C ILE A 115 -2.35 -4.27 -1.88
N ILE A 116 -1.18 -4.25 -2.51
CA ILE A 116 0.03 -4.88 -1.99
C ILE A 116 0.96 -3.78 -1.48
N SER A 117 1.45 -3.92 -0.25
CA SER A 117 2.45 -3.01 0.30
C SER A 117 3.85 -3.58 0.17
N ILE A 118 4.87 -2.73 0.31
CA ILE A 118 6.26 -3.20 0.35
C ILE A 118 6.47 -4.16 1.54
N GLY A 119 5.79 -3.93 2.64
CA GLY A 119 5.82 -4.84 3.79
C GLY A 119 5.26 -6.23 3.45
N ASP A 120 4.20 -6.30 2.67
CA ASP A 120 3.64 -7.57 2.21
C ASP A 120 4.64 -8.35 1.35
N VAL A 121 5.35 -7.63 0.46
CA VAL A 121 6.36 -8.22 -0.41
C VAL A 121 7.52 -8.77 0.41
N VAL A 122 8.04 -7.99 1.35
CA VAL A 122 9.15 -8.41 2.23
C VAL A 122 8.75 -9.64 3.05
N LYS A 123 7.54 -9.62 3.63
CA LYS A 123 7.03 -10.75 4.42
C LYS A 123 6.94 -12.01 3.57
N ALA A 124 6.41 -11.89 2.36
CA ALA A 124 6.28 -13.04 1.45
C ALA A 124 7.65 -13.61 1.06
N GLN A 125 8.62 -12.75 0.79
CA GLN A 125 9.99 -13.18 0.48
C GLN A 125 10.63 -13.90 1.65
N LEU A 126 10.45 -13.41 2.85
CA LEU A 126 10.96 -14.05 4.06
C LEU A 126 10.32 -15.43 4.24
N GLN A 127 9.04 -15.58 3.95
CA GLN A 127 8.35 -16.87 4.01
C GLN A 127 8.89 -17.86 2.98
N ASP A 128 9.08 -17.41 1.72
CA ASP A 128 9.65 -18.26 0.66
C ASP A 128 11.02 -18.78 1.03
N LEU A 129 11.84 -17.96 1.67
CA LEU A 129 13.18 -18.32 2.08
C LEU A 129 13.24 -18.97 3.45
N HIS A 130 12.12 -19.08 4.15
CA HIS A 130 12.09 -19.52 5.55
C HIS A 130 12.73 -20.88 5.75
N VAL A 131 12.37 -21.87 4.96
CA VAL A 131 12.91 -23.23 5.10
C VAL A 131 14.39 -23.27 4.72
N GLU A 132 14.76 -22.61 3.62
CA GLU A 132 16.13 -22.60 3.12
C GLU A 132 17.08 -21.81 4.01
N ASN A 133 16.59 -20.73 4.62
CA ASN A 133 17.41 -19.84 5.43
C ASN A 133 17.23 -20.01 6.93
N LYS A 134 16.52 -21.04 7.37
CA LYS A 134 16.33 -21.27 8.81
C LYS A 134 17.65 -21.35 9.56
N TYR A 135 18.61 -22.10 9.02
CA TYR A 135 19.94 -22.21 9.62
C TYR A 135 20.62 -20.84 9.78
N LEU A 136 20.56 -20.03 8.74
CA LEU A 136 21.14 -18.69 8.75
C LEU A 136 20.46 -17.79 9.77
N LYS A 137 19.14 -17.85 9.85
CA LYS A 137 18.37 -17.10 10.85
C LYS A 137 18.75 -17.50 12.26
N ASP A 138 18.85 -18.79 12.53
CA ASP A 138 19.22 -19.29 13.84
C ASP A 138 20.62 -18.86 14.21
N TYR A 139 21.55 -18.84 13.27
CA TYR A 139 22.89 -18.32 13.46
C TYR A 139 22.90 -16.84 13.85
N VAL A 140 22.16 -16.02 13.08
CA VAL A 140 22.06 -14.56 13.33
C VAL A 140 21.40 -14.27 14.68
N SER A 141 20.42 -15.08 15.08
CA SER A 141 19.73 -14.90 16.36
C SER A 141 20.52 -15.41 17.57
N GLY A 142 21.73 -15.93 17.37
CA GLY A 142 22.59 -16.38 18.46
C GLY A 142 22.32 -17.79 18.94
N LYS A 143 21.54 -18.58 18.23
CA LYS A 143 21.32 -20.00 18.56
C LYS A 143 22.55 -20.85 18.34
N TYR A 144 23.45 -20.39 17.49
CA TYR A 144 24.72 -21.04 17.21
C TYR A 144 25.87 -20.10 17.58
N PRO A 145 26.96 -20.62 18.16
CA PRO A 145 28.14 -19.81 18.42
C PRO A 145 28.73 -19.29 17.10
N ALA A 146 29.22 -18.07 17.13
CA ALA A 146 29.88 -17.50 15.96
C ALA A 146 31.24 -18.19 15.70
#